data_6a5ee1cca704b853d697e3c3fb4cee71
#
_entry.id   6a5ee1cca704b853d697e3c3fb4cee71
#
_cell.length_a   1.000
_cell.length_b   1.000
_cell.length_c   1.000
_cell.angle_alpha   90.00
_cell.angle_beta   90.00
_cell.angle_gamma   90.00
#
_symmetry.space_group_name_H-M   'P 1'
#
loop_
_entity.id
_entity.type
_entity.pdbx_description
1 polymer ?
#
loop_
_entity_poly.entity_id
_entity_poly.type
_entity_poly.pdbx_seq_one_letter_code
_entity_poly.pdbx_strand_id
1 'polypeptide(L)'
;MLLDLYQRRINYLRISVTDRCNLRCRYCMPEEGLSLIPHGEILSYEELLRLVRIFALEGISKVRLTGGEPLVRKGIVDFVSQLSEIKEIKDLSLTTNGLLLKGYAADLKRAGLKRINISLDTLNCNRFSLITRRNGYEQVWQGIEEAMKVSLSPIKINMVAIKGLNDDEIESFALLTLHHPLIVRYIEYMPSGNGEEWKEGNILAIPEIKKRLKAIGKLTPIPSDQWDGPARRFRLEGAVGEIGLIGPVSDHFCEACNR
;
A
#
# COMPACT_ATOMS: atom_id res chain seq x y z
N MET A 1 -8.04 2.03 25.58
CA MET A 1 -6.75 1.78 24.86
C MET A 1 -6.60 0.29 24.70
N LEU A 2 -6.55 -0.20 23.46
CA LEU A 2 -6.45 -1.62 23.13
C LEU A 2 -4.99 -2.10 23.30
N LEU A 3 -4.80 -3.09 24.16
CA LEU A 3 -3.55 -3.85 24.31
C LEU A 3 -3.81 -5.29 23.94
N ASP A 4 -2.89 -5.90 23.24
CA ASP A 4 -2.97 -7.36 23.00
C ASP A 4 -2.28 -8.15 24.12
N LEU A 5 -2.27 -9.48 24.00
CA LEU A 5 -1.64 -10.37 24.98
C LEU A 5 -0.10 -10.18 25.11
N TYR A 6 0.52 -9.52 24.14
CA TYR A 6 1.95 -9.20 24.13
C TYR A 6 2.24 -7.75 24.58
N GLN A 7 1.25 -7.06 25.17
CA GLN A 7 1.32 -5.67 25.63
C GLN A 7 1.58 -4.66 24.49
N ARG A 8 1.28 -5.05 23.23
CA ARG A 8 1.40 -4.13 22.10
C ARG A 8 0.17 -3.26 22.01
N ARG A 9 0.40 -1.95 21.82
CA ARG A 9 -0.68 -1.00 21.62
C ARG A 9 -1.26 -1.14 20.21
N ILE A 10 -2.51 -1.57 20.12
CA ILE A 10 -3.26 -1.67 18.87
C ILE A 10 -3.95 -0.33 18.62
N ASN A 11 -3.47 0.43 17.64
CA ASN A 11 -4.00 1.76 17.29
C ASN A 11 -4.25 1.94 15.79
N TYR A 12 -4.14 0.87 15.01
CA TYR A 12 -4.23 0.91 13.56
C TYR A 12 -5.27 -0.08 13.02
N LEU A 13 -6.29 0.44 12.36
CA LEU A 13 -7.36 -0.32 11.72
C LEU A 13 -7.17 -0.31 10.19
N ARG A 14 -7.29 -1.48 9.59
CA ARG A 14 -7.39 -1.64 8.13
C ARG A 14 -8.80 -2.09 7.76
N ILE A 15 -9.41 -1.40 6.81
CA ILE A 15 -10.79 -1.66 6.38
C ILE A 15 -10.78 -2.06 4.91
N SER A 16 -11.18 -3.30 4.62
CA SER A 16 -11.50 -3.73 3.27
C SER A 16 -12.92 -3.24 2.95
N VAL A 17 -13.04 -2.28 2.04
CA VAL A 17 -14.35 -1.70 1.70
C VAL A 17 -15.05 -2.48 0.59
N THR A 18 -14.36 -3.36 -0.12
CA THR A 18 -14.91 -4.18 -1.22
C THR A 18 -13.99 -5.36 -1.52
N ASP A 19 -14.54 -6.44 -2.01
CA ASP A 19 -13.83 -7.58 -2.58
C ASP A 19 -13.52 -7.41 -4.07
N ARG A 20 -14.13 -6.38 -4.71
CA ARG A 20 -14.02 -6.15 -6.15
C ARG A 20 -12.72 -5.43 -6.48
N CYS A 21 -12.08 -5.88 -7.57
CA CYS A 21 -10.88 -5.27 -8.12
C CYS A 21 -10.99 -5.18 -9.64
N ASN A 22 -10.49 -4.10 -10.21
CA ASN A 22 -10.41 -3.90 -11.67
C ASN A 22 -9.11 -4.47 -12.29
N LEU A 23 -8.20 -5.04 -11.46
CA LEU A 23 -7.05 -5.83 -11.89
C LEU A 23 -7.25 -7.33 -11.58
N ARG A 24 -6.38 -8.18 -12.16
CA ARG A 24 -6.33 -9.64 -11.95
C ARG A 24 -4.89 -10.08 -11.75
N CYS A 25 -4.20 -9.46 -10.76
CA CYS A 25 -2.78 -9.73 -10.53
C CYS A 25 -2.55 -11.22 -10.25
N ARG A 26 -1.58 -11.82 -10.96
CA ARG A 26 -1.27 -13.25 -10.98
C ARG A 26 -0.96 -13.82 -9.59
N TYR A 27 -0.30 -13.04 -8.75
CA TYR A 27 0.04 -13.44 -7.39
C TYR A 27 -1.10 -13.23 -6.38
N CYS A 28 -2.20 -12.55 -6.77
CA CYS A 28 -3.30 -12.17 -5.89
C CYS A 28 -4.55 -13.04 -6.11
N MET A 29 -4.89 -13.33 -7.37
CA MET A 29 -6.10 -14.08 -7.72
C MET A 29 -5.97 -14.79 -9.06
N PRO A 30 -6.78 -15.84 -9.33
CA PRO A 30 -6.88 -16.49 -10.62
C PRO A 30 -7.35 -15.53 -11.73
N GLU A 31 -7.19 -15.93 -12.98
CA GLU A 31 -7.50 -15.09 -14.15
C GLU A 31 -9.01 -14.76 -14.24
N GLU A 32 -9.86 -15.73 -13.97
CA GLU A 32 -11.31 -15.60 -13.91
C GLU A 32 -11.81 -14.73 -12.74
N GLY A 33 -10.94 -14.45 -11.78
CA GLY A 33 -11.25 -13.71 -10.57
C GLY A 33 -11.69 -14.60 -9.42
N LEU A 34 -12.25 -13.98 -8.39
CA LEU A 34 -12.79 -14.65 -7.19
C LEU A 34 -14.32 -14.63 -7.23
N SER A 35 -14.95 -15.59 -6.58
CA SER A 35 -16.38 -15.53 -6.26
C SER A 35 -16.64 -14.29 -5.40
N LEU A 36 -17.47 -13.38 -5.91
CA LEU A 36 -17.75 -12.11 -5.23
C LEU A 36 -18.79 -12.32 -4.12
N ILE A 37 -18.59 -11.64 -3.02
CA ILE A 37 -19.57 -11.56 -1.94
C ILE A 37 -20.81 -10.81 -2.45
N PRO A 38 -22.04 -11.29 -2.20
CA PRO A 38 -23.25 -10.57 -2.51
C PRO A 38 -23.25 -9.15 -1.92
N HIS A 39 -23.77 -8.19 -2.64
CA HIS A 39 -23.74 -6.78 -2.19
C HIS A 39 -24.37 -6.56 -0.81
N GLY A 40 -25.42 -7.30 -0.49
CA GLY A 40 -26.10 -7.21 0.81
C GLY A 40 -25.30 -7.78 1.99
N GLU A 41 -24.23 -8.53 1.74
CA GLU A 41 -23.34 -9.09 2.77
C GLU A 41 -22.09 -8.23 2.97
N ILE A 42 -21.85 -7.24 2.10
CA ILE A 42 -20.76 -6.27 2.28
C ILE A 42 -21.28 -5.14 3.15
N LEU A 43 -20.60 -4.85 4.26
CA LEU A 43 -20.96 -3.74 5.15
C LEU A 43 -21.14 -2.44 4.38
N SER A 44 -22.21 -1.72 4.69
CA SER A 44 -22.47 -0.37 4.17
C SER A 44 -21.43 0.62 4.72
N TYR A 45 -21.32 1.81 4.12
CA TYR A 45 -20.44 2.84 4.66
C TYR A 45 -20.89 3.36 6.02
N GLU A 46 -22.20 3.39 6.28
CA GLU A 46 -22.78 3.76 7.57
C GLU A 46 -22.39 2.77 8.67
N GLU A 47 -22.44 1.46 8.36
CA GLU A 47 -22.01 0.42 9.29
C GLU A 47 -20.50 0.51 9.56
N LEU A 48 -19.69 0.66 8.51
CA LEU A 48 -18.24 0.86 8.64
C LEU A 48 -17.91 2.11 9.46
N LEU A 49 -18.62 3.22 9.23
CA LEU A 49 -18.43 4.46 9.98
C LEU A 49 -18.77 4.27 11.47
N ARG A 50 -19.86 3.56 11.77
CA ARG A 50 -20.23 3.20 13.15
C ARG A 50 -19.13 2.38 13.82
N LEU A 51 -18.60 1.36 13.13
CA LEU A 51 -17.48 0.55 13.65
C LEU A 51 -16.24 1.40 13.91
N VAL A 52 -15.87 2.28 12.97
CA VAL A 52 -14.69 3.15 13.15
C VAL A 52 -14.86 4.07 14.35
N ARG A 53 -16.05 4.65 14.58
CA ARG A 53 -16.32 5.48 15.78
C ARG A 53 -16.15 4.69 17.06
N ILE A 54 -16.63 3.45 17.13
CA ILE A 54 -16.46 2.58 18.29
C ILE A 54 -14.97 2.30 18.54
N PHE A 55 -14.23 1.89 17.50
CA PHE A 55 -12.80 1.62 17.62
C PHE A 55 -11.98 2.87 17.94
N ALA A 56 -12.41 4.04 17.46
CA ALA A 56 -11.76 5.32 17.77
C ALA A 56 -11.84 5.65 19.27
N LEU A 57 -13.00 5.40 19.91
CA LEU A 57 -13.16 5.53 21.36
C LEU A 57 -12.26 4.57 22.13
N GLU A 58 -11.96 3.39 21.58
CA GLU A 58 -11.05 2.41 22.16
C GLU A 58 -9.56 2.73 21.90
N GLY A 59 -9.25 3.79 21.15
CA GLY A 59 -7.88 4.27 20.95
C GLY A 59 -7.28 3.98 19.58
N ILE A 60 -8.08 3.53 18.61
CA ILE A 60 -7.67 3.50 17.21
C ILE A 60 -7.56 4.94 16.73
N SER A 61 -6.39 5.30 16.21
CA SER A 61 -6.10 6.66 15.72
C SER A 61 -5.61 6.66 14.25
N LYS A 62 -5.43 5.49 13.68
CA LYS A 62 -4.94 5.30 12.32
C LYS A 62 -5.87 4.38 11.54
N VAL A 63 -6.36 4.87 10.40
CA VAL A 63 -7.25 4.11 9.52
C VAL A 63 -6.64 4.01 8.12
N ARG A 64 -6.71 2.81 7.54
CA ARG A 64 -6.36 2.60 6.14
C ARG A 64 -7.48 1.90 5.41
N LEU A 65 -7.96 2.56 4.37
CA LEU A 65 -8.91 1.97 3.44
C LEU A 65 -8.17 1.11 2.41
N THR A 66 -8.72 -0.06 2.16
CA THR A 66 -8.21 -1.04 1.20
C THR A 66 -9.41 -1.87 0.69
N GLY A 67 -9.14 -3.03 0.09
CA GLY A 67 -10.16 -3.94 -0.40
C GLY A 67 -9.56 -4.83 -1.47
N GLY A 68 -10.36 -5.16 -2.48
CA GLY A 68 -9.83 -5.42 -3.80
C GLY A 68 -9.23 -4.11 -4.32
N GLU A 69 -10.04 -3.25 -4.93
CA GLU A 69 -9.65 -1.86 -5.25
C GLU A 69 -10.68 -0.89 -4.66
N PRO A 70 -10.34 -0.07 -3.66
CA PRO A 70 -11.32 0.79 -2.99
C PRO A 70 -11.94 1.84 -3.90
N LEU A 71 -11.22 2.32 -4.94
CA LEU A 71 -11.73 3.35 -5.86
C LEU A 71 -12.81 2.83 -6.82
N VAL A 72 -13.08 1.52 -6.88
CA VAL A 72 -14.23 0.99 -7.66
C VAL A 72 -15.53 1.06 -6.86
N ARG A 73 -15.48 1.21 -5.54
CA ARG A 73 -16.70 1.33 -4.72
C ARG A 73 -17.23 2.75 -4.78
N LYS A 74 -18.44 2.91 -5.33
CA LYS A 74 -19.14 4.22 -5.40
C LYS A 74 -19.29 4.83 -4.01
N GLY A 75 -19.18 6.17 -3.91
CA GLY A 75 -19.30 6.89 -2.64
C GLY A 75 -18.05 6.86 -1.76
N ILE A 76 -16.90 6.33 -2.23
CA ILE A 76 -15.65 6.26 -1.44
C ILE A 76 -15.16 7.65 -0.99
N VAL A 77 -15.34 8.70 -1.79
CA VAL A 77 -14.93 10.07 -1.46
C VAL A 77 -15.74 10.61 -0.27
N ASP A 78 -17.06 10.41 -0.29
CA ASP A 78 -17.95 10.83 0.80
C ASP A 78 -17.64 10.07 2.09
N PHE A 79 -17.33 8.79 1.97
CA PHE A 79 -16.91 7.98 3.11
C PHE A 79 -15.57 8.47 3.69
N VAL A 80 -14.60 8.83 2.86
CA VAL A 80 -13.33 9.45 3.30
C VAL A 80 -13.60 10.77 4.03
N SER A 81 -14.51 11.60 3.52
CA SER A 81 -14.90 12.86 4.15
C SER A 81 -15.46 12.61 5.56
N GLN A 82 -16.41 11.70 5.70
CA GLN A 82 -17.02 11.37 6.99
C GLN A 82 -16.00 10.78 7.99
N LEU A 83 -15.05 9.97 7.51
CA LEU A 83 -13.97 9.45 8.35
C LEU A 83 -13.01 10.56 8.83
N SER A 84 -12.74 11.55 7.97
CA SER A 84 -11.85 12.67 8.29
C SER A 84 -12.40 13.59 9.39
N GLU A 85 -13.73 13.60 9.60
CA GLU A 85 -14.41 14.36 10.65
C GLU A 85 -14.27 13.72 12.05
N ILE A 86 -13.87 12.43 12.13
CA ILE A 86 -13.68 11.75 13.42
C ILE A 86 -12.38 12.26 14.04
N LYS A 87 -12.50 13.05 15.12
CA LYS A 87 -11.39 13.76 15.76
C LYS A 87 -10.27 12.86 16.28
N GLU A 88 -10.60 11.64 16.68
CA GLU A 88 -9.68 10.61 17.17
C GLU A 88 -8.80 10.05 16.06
N ILE A 89 -9.28 10.06 14.80
CA ILE A 89 -8.52 9.55 13.66
C ILE A 89 -7.52 10.61 13.18
N LYS A 90 -6.27 10.40 13.55
CA LYS A 90 -5.14 11.32 13.22
C LYS A 90 -4.50 11.01 11.88
N ASP A 91 -4.60 9.78 11.42
CA ASP A 91 -3.97 9.30 10.20
C ASP A 91 -4.95 8.49 9.35
N LEU A 92 -5.45 9.10 8.29
CA LEU A 92 -6.33 8.49 7.30
C LEU A 92 -5.57 8.28 5.99
N SER A 93 -5.52 7.03 5.52
CA SER A 93 -4.80 6.66 4.31
C SER A 93 -5.61 5.67 3.47
N LEU A 94 -5.27 5.57 2.18
CA LEU A 94 -5.88 4.65 1.25
C LEU A 94 -4.77 3.86 0.51
N THR A 95 -5.04 2.59 0.20
CA THR A 95 -4.20 1.78 -0.67
C THR A 95 -4.96 1.48 -1.94
N THR A 96 -4.38 1.78 -3.09
CA THR A 96 -4.98 1.63 -4.43
C THR A 96 -4.00 1.03 -5.42
N ASN A 97 -4.49 0.42 -6.48
CA ASN A 97 -3.69 0.03 -7.64
C ASN A 97 -3.40 1.21 -8.60
N GLY A 98 -3.96 2.38 -8.35
CA GLY A 98 -3.67 3.61 -9.06
C GLY A 98 -4.42 3.85 -10.37
N LEU A 99 -5.07 2.84 -10.98
CA LEU A 99 -5.74 2.98 -12.28
C LEU A 99 -6.77 4.11 -12.34
N LEU A 100 -7.53 4.30 -11.26
CA LEU A 100 -8.58 5.31 -11.19
C LEU A 100 -8.11 6.58 -10.48
N LEU A 101 -6.89 6.59 -9.93
CA LEU A 101 -6.43 7.62 -9.00
C LEU A 101 -6.41 9.02 -9.62
N LYS A 102 -6.06 9.17 -10.90
CA LYS A 102 -6.07 10.46 -11.59
C LYS A 102 -7.41 11.19 -11.44
N GLY A 103 -8.51 10.46 -11.58
CA GLY A 103 -9.85 11.04 -11.48
C GLY A 103 -10.33 11.30 -10.05
N TYR A 104 -9.67 10.72 -9.04
CA TYR A 104 -10.08 10.78 -7.64
C TYR A 104 -9.15 11.60 -6.75
N ALA A 105 -7.90 11.83 -7.15
CA ALA A 105 -6.86 12.38 -6.26
C ALA A 105 -7.25 13.73 -5.64
N ALA A 106 -7.77 14.65 -6.45
CA ALA A 106 -8.19 15.98 -5.97
C ALA A 106 -9.37 15.89 -4.99
N ASP A 107 -10.37 15.06 -5.28
CA ASP A 107 -11.54 14.87 -4.45
C ASP A 107 -11.19 14.20 -3.13
N LEU A 108 -10.36 13.17 -3.16
CA LEU A 108 -9.84 12.51 -1.97
C LEU A 108 -9.04 13.46 -1.08
N LYS A 109 -8.24 14.35 -1.68
CA LYS A 109 -7.50 15.38 -0.93
C LYS A 109 -8.45 16.35 -0.25
N ARG A 110 -9.47 16.85 -0.97
CA ARG A 110 -10.50 17.74 -0.39
C ARG A 110 -11.32 17.05 0.71
N ALA A 111 -11.59 15.75 0.54
CA ALA A 111 -12.26 14.92 1.55
C ALA A 111 -11.44 14.65 2.80
N GLY A 112 -10.19 15.13 2.88
CA GLY A 112 -9.34 14.98 4.07
C GLY A 112 -8.40 13.78 4.06
N LEU A 113 -8.26 13.05 2.94
CA LEU A 113 -7.23 12.01 2.81
C LEU A 113 -5.85 12.65 2.92
N LYS A 114 -5.02 12.15 3.85
CA LYS A 114 -3.69 12.73 4.09
C LYS A 114 -2.65 12.14 3.15
N ARG A 115 -2.62 10.83 3.00
CA ARG A 115 -1.57 10.10 2.29
C ARG A 115 -2.11 8.90 1.53
N ILE A 116 -1.35 8.46 0.53
CA ILE A 116 -1.77 7.38 -0.33
C ILE A 116 -0.66 6.33 -0.49
N ASN A 117 -1.09 5.07 -0.63
CA ASN A 117 -0.20 3.97 -1.00
C ASN A 117 -0.68 3.44 -2.34
N ILE A 118 0.24 3.35 -3.29
CA ILE A 118 -0.04 2.90 -4.65
C ILE A 118 0.72 1.60 -4.86
N SER A 119 0.03 0.55 -5.28
CA SER A 119 0.64 -0.73 -5.63
C SER A 119 1.08 -0.68 -7.09
N LEU A 120 2.40 -0.80 -7.32
CA LEU A 120 3.00 -0.82 -8.64
C LEU A 120 4.23 -1.74 -8.60
N ASP A 121 4.15 -2.87 -9.29
CA ASP A 121 5.15 -3.93 -9.20
C ASP A 121 6.18 -3.89 -10.33
N THR A 122 6.03 -3.00 -11.30
CA THR A 122 6.95 -2.85 -12.45
C THR A 122 6.88 -1.45 -13.04
N LEU A 123 7.97 -1.00 -13.62
CA LEU A 123 8.09 0.23 -14.41
C LEU A 123 7.98 -0.03 -15.92
N ASN A 124 7.75 -1.29 -16.31
CA ASN A 124 7.62 -1.72 -17.70
C ASN A 124 6.15 -1.99 -18.05
N CYS A 125 5.62 -1.31 -19.07
CA CYS A 125 4.21 -1.40 -19.43
C CYS A 125 3.78 -2.81 -19.90
N ASN A 126 4.66 -3.55 -20.62
CA ASN A 126 4.36 -4.90 -21.04
C ASN A 126 4.33 -5.86 -19.84
N ARG A 127 5.30 -5.72 -18.93
CA ARG A 127 5.34 -6.49 -17.68
C ARG A 127 4.18 -6.15 -16.77
N PHE A 128 3.73 -4.89 -16.73
CA PHE A 128 2.52 -4.49 -16.01
C PHE A 128 1.32 -5.29 -16.50
N SER A 129 1.13 -5.37 -17.82
CA SER A 129 0.04 -6.16 -18.42
C SER A 129 0.16 -7.65 -18.13
N LEU A 130 1.39 -8.19 -18.11
CA LEU A 130 1.67 -9.57 -17.75
C LEU A 130 1.30 -9.86 -16.27
N ILE A 131 1.73 -9.00 -15.34
CA ILE A 131 1.50 -9.19 -13.90
C ILE A 131 0.03 -8.98 -13.55
N THR A 132 -0.59 -7.94 -14.07
CA THR A 132 -1.95 -7.52 -13.66
C THR A 132 -3.05 -8.10 -14.52
N ARG A 133 -2.71 -8.77 -15.65
CA ARG A 133 -3.63 -9.25 -16.69
C ARG A 133 -4.54 -8.16 -17.25
N ARG A 134 -4.11 -6.90 -17.17
CA ARG A 134 -4.82 -5.73 -17.69
C ARG A 134 -3.80 -4.69 -18.18
N ASN A 135 -4.19 -3.94 -19.18
CA ASN A 135 -3.47 -2.73 -19.58
C ASN A 135 -3.80 -1.60 -18.60
N GLY A 136 -2.89 -0.63 -18.46
CA GLY A 136 -3.17 0.52 -17.59
C GLY A 136 -1.96 1.13 -16.90
N TYR A 137 -0.74 0.77 -17.27
CA TYR A 137 0.49 1.33 -16.71
C TYR A 137 0.49 2.87 -16.74
N GLU A 138 0.17 3.46 -17.91
CA GLU A 138 0.14 4.91 -18.10
C GLU A 138 -0.87 5.59 -17.18
N GLN A 139 -2.05 4.96 -16.98
CA GLN A 139 -3.07 5.49 -16.08
C GLN A 139 -2.59 5.50 -14.62
N VAL A 140 -1.84 4.46 -14.20
CA VAL A 140 -1.27 4.42 -12.86
C VAL A 140 -0.26 5.55 -12.69
N TRP A 141 0.63 5.75 -13.68
CA TRP A 141 1.64 6.81 -13.62
C TRP A 141 1.00 8.20 -13.57
N GLN A 142 0.01 8.46 -14.43
CA GLN A 142 -0.78 9.70 -14.39
C GLN A 142 -1.48 9.90 -13.03
N GLY A 143 -1.91 8.82 -12.40
CA GLY A 143 -2.46 8.85 -11.03
C GLY A 143 -1.43 9.27 -9.98
N ILE A 144 -0.19 8.79 -10.11
CA ILE A 144 0.94 9.17 -9.24
C ILE A 144 1.25 10.66 -9.41
N GLU A 145 1.35 11.13 -10.65
CA GLU A 145 1.60 12.54 -10.98
C GLU A 145 0.51 13.46 -10.41
N GLU A 146 -0.77 13.10 -10.59
CA GLU A 146 -1.87 13.88 -10.03
C GLU A 146 -1.85 13.88 -8.50
N ALA A 147 -1.53 12.74 -7.86
CA ALA A 147 -1.39 12.68 -6.41
C ALA A 147 -0.26 13.59 -5.89
N MET A 148 0.87 13.69 -6.62
CA MET A 148 1.95 14.64 -6.31
C MET A 148 1.48 16.08 -6.46
N LYS A 149 0.81 16.39 -7.56
CA LYS A 149 0.29 17.74 -7.86
C LYS A 149 -0.68 18.24 -6.80
N VAL A 150 -1.59 17.39 -6.30
CA VAL A 150 -2.54 17.75 -5.24
C VAL A 150 -1.98 17.58 -3.83
N SER A 151 -0.71 17.24 -3.70
CA SER A 151 -0.01 17.07 -2.42
C SER A 151 -0.65 16.03 -1.49
N LEU A 152 -1.02 14.87 -2.01
CA LEU A 152 -1.35 13.68 -1.20
C LEU A 152 -0.06 13.06 -0.64
N SER A 153 0.57 13.72 0.33
CA SER A 153 1.90 13.35 0.83
C SER A 153 1.85 12.73 2.24
N PRO A 154 2.70 11.74 2.52
CA PRO A 154 3.62 11.06 1.61
C PRO A 154 2.91 10.07 0.66
N ILE A 155 3.40 10.01 -0.58
CA ILE A 155 3.02 9.00 -1.56
C ILE A 155 3.94 7.80 -1.41
N LYS A 156 3.36 6.62 -1.19
CA LYS A 156 4.12 5.38 -1.03
C LYS A 156 3.85 4.45 -2.21
N ILE A 157 4.89 4.11 -2.95
CA ILE A 157 4.84 3.08 -3.99
C ILE A 157 5.20 1.74 -3.36
N ASN A 158 4.29 0.78 -3.44
CA ASN A 158 4.51 -0.58 -2.96
C ASN A 158 4.85 -1.48 -4.14
N MET A 159 6.01 -2.09 -4.11
CA MET A 159 6.44 -3.12 -5.03
C MET A 159 6.53 -4.44 -4.27
N VAL A 160 5.76 -5.44 -4.65
CA VAL A 160 5.99 -6.82 -4.23
C VAL A 160 7.14 -7.36 -5.07
N ALA A 161 8.29 -7.58 -4.44
CA ALA A 161 9.49 -8.06 -5.12
C ALA A 161 9.43 -9.58 -5.28
N ILE A 162 9.39 -10.04 -6.53
CA ILE A 162 9.24 -11.45 -6.90
C ILE A 162 10.43 -11.85 -7.78
N LYS A 163 11.23 -12.79 -7.29
CA LYS A 163 12.41 -13.29 -8.00
C LYS A 163 12.01 -13.95 -9.33
N GLY A 164 12.71 -13.58 -10.41
CA GLY A 164 12.44 -14.05 -11.77
C GLY A 164 11.25 -13.38 -12.46
N LEU A 165 10.59 -12.41 -11.81
CA LEU A 165 9.47 -11.67 -12.40
C LEU A 165 9.75 -10.18 -12.55
N ASN A 166 10.17 -9.50 -11.47
CA ASN A 166 10.42 -8.07 -11.44
C ASN A 166 11.65 -7.67 -10.60
N ASP A 167 12.43 -8.64 -10.16
CA ASP A 167 13.61 -8.41 -9.34
C ASP A 167 14.73 -7.64 -10.07
N ASP A 168 14.74 -7.65 -11.40
CA ASP A 168 15.62 -6.84 -12.24
C ASP A 168 15.32 -5.33 -12.17
N GLU A 169 14.19 -4.91 -11.59
CA GLU A 169 13.78 -3.50 -11.48
C GLU A 169 14.04 -2.87 -10.09
N ILE A 170 14.65 -3.61 -9.15
CA ILE A 170 14.91 -3.10 -7.78
C ILE A 170 15.66 -1.77 -7.81
N GLU A 171 16.73 -1.69 -8.57
CA GLU A 171 17.55 -0.47 -8.68
C GLU A 171 16.78 0.66 -9.37
N SER A 172 16.04 0.36 -10.44
CA SER A 172 15.24 1.33 -11.18
C SER A 172 14.16 1.98 -10.31
N PHE A 173 13.48 1.20 -9.48
CA PHE A 173 12.52 1.73 -8.51
C PHE A 173 13.19 2.63 -7.47
N ALA A 174 14.38 2.24 -6.97
CA ALA A 174 15.11 3.06 -6.01
C ALA A 174 15.52 4.42 -6.60
N LEU A 175 15.93 4.43 -7.87
CA LEU A 175 16.33 5.64 -8.57
C LEU A 175 15.19 6.66 -8.74
N LEU A 176 13.93 6.25 -8.70
CA LEU A 176 12.79 7.17 -8.66
C LEU A 176 12.86 8.13 -7.46
N THR A 177 13.43 7.68 -6.34
CA THR A 177 13.56 8.49 -5.13
C THR A 177 14.57 9.63 -5.25
N LEU A 178 15.47 9.60 -6.24
CA LEU A 178 16.40 10.69 -6.52
C LEU A 178 15.68 11.95 -7.02
N HIS A 179 14.62 11.75 -7.82
CA HIS A 179 13.96 12.84 -8.55
C HIS A 179 12.55 13.15 -8.02
N HIS A 180 11.94 12.22 -7.27
CA HIS A 180 10.58 12.38 -6.78
C HIS A 180 10.51 12.17 -5.26
N PRO A 181 9.70 12.96 -4.52
CA PRO A 181 9.50 12.81 -3.08
C PRO A 181 8.59 11.61 -2.75
N LEU A 182 8.92 10.46 -3.32
CA LEU A 182 8.20 9.21 -3.16
C LEU A 182 8.87 8.35 -2.09
N ILE A 183 8.09 7.52 -1.42
CA ILE A 183 8.60 6.43 -0.59
C ILE A 183 8.40 5.12 -1.35
N VAL A 184 9.46 4.62 -1.96
CA VAL A 184 9.44 3.31 -2.62
C VAL A 184 9.60 2.21 -1.58
N ARG A 185 8.64 1.29 -1.51
CA ARG A 185 8.64 0.20 -0.54
C ARG A 185 8.71 -1.15 -1.22
N TYR A 186 9.78 -1.87 -0.98
CA TYR A 186 9.94 -3.25 -1.39
C TYR A 186 9.30 -4.15 -0.34
N ILE A 187 8.36 -4.95 -0.76
CA ILE A 187 7.64 -5.90 0.07
C ILE A 187 8.06 -7.29 -0.39
N GLU A 188 8.62 -8.06 0.52
CA GLU A 188 8.96 -9.44 0.27
C GLU A 188 7.71 -10.24 -0.08
N TYR A 189 7.80 -11.02 -1.16
CA TYR A 189 6.71 -11.88 -1.57
C TYR A 189 6.47 -12.97 -0.52
N MET A 190 5.22 -13.11 -0.08
CA MET A 190 4.82 -14.14 0.86
C MET A 190 3.63 -14.95 0.32
N PRO A 191 3.52 -16.24 0.66
CA PRO A 191 2.43 -17.09 0.19
C PRO A 191 1.12 -16.70 0.90
N SER A 192 0.44 -15.70 0.36
CA SER A 192 -0.88 -15.28 0.84
C SER A 192 -1.85 -15.22 -0.31
N GLY A 193 -2.86 -16.06 -0.31
CA GLY A 193 -3.90 -16.07 -1.34
C GLY A 193 -3.80 -17.24 -2.30
N ASN A 194 -4.69 -17.25 -3.29
CA ASN A 194 -4.83 -18.29 -4.31
C ASN A 194 -3.99 -18.02 -5.57
N GLY A 195 -2.89 -17.25 -5.43
CA GLY A 195 -2.02 -16.94 -6.55
C GLY A 195 -1.24 -18.16 -7.04
N GLU A 196 -1.23 -18.37 -8.36
CA GLU A 196 -0.53 -19.47 -9.04
C GLU A 196 1.00 -19.39 -8.96
N GLU A 197 1.52 -18.21 -8.58
CA GLU A 197 2.94 -17.85 -8.73
C GLU A 197 3.80 -18.21 -7.50
N TRP A 198 3.18 -18.71 -6.41
CA TRP A 198 4.00 -18.96 -5.23
C TRP A 198 4.83 -20.23 -5.38
N LYS A 199 6.13 -20.03 -5.43
CA LYS A 199 7.14 -21.09 -5.27
C LYS A 199 8.19 -20.56 -4.29
N GLU A 200 8.75 -21.41 -3.48
CA GLU A 200 9.81 -21.04 -2.51
C GLU A 200 10.98 -20.32 -3.20
N GLY A 201 11.31 -20.73 -4.44
CA GLY A 201 12.36 -20.11 -5.25
C GLY A 201 12.05 -18.67 -5.73
N ASN A 202 10.81 -18.18 -5.60
CA ASN A 202 10.42 -16.84 -6.05
C ASN A 202 10.55 -15.77 -4.95
N ILE A 203 10.98 -16.17 -3.76
CA ILE A 203 11.21 -15.21 -2.66
C ILE A 203 12.51 -14.46 -2.92
N LEU A 204 12.44 -13.13 -2.91
CA LEU A 204 13.60 -12.24 -2.89
C LEU A 204 13.72 -11.66 -1.48
N ALA A 205 14.66 -12.19 -0.70
CA ALA A 205 14.81 -11.84 0.70
C ALA A 205 15.28 -10.38 0.89
N ILE A 206 14.80 -9.72 1.95
CA ILE A 206 15.18 -8.32 2.25
C ILE A 206 16.68 -8.09 2.33
N PRO A 207 17.51 -8.98 2.91
CA PRO A 207 18.97 -8.81 2.89
C PRO A 207 19.55 -8.70 1.47
N GLU A 208 19.02 -9.47 0.51
CA GLU A 208 19.45 -9.41 -0.89
C GLU A 208 19.06 -8.08 -1.55
N ILE A 209 17.80 -7.64 -1.38
CA ILE A 209 17.35 -6.34 -1.85
C ILE A 209 18.25 -5.23 -1.28
N LYS A 210 18.51 -5.26 0.03
CA LYS A 210 19.36 -4.27 0.70
C LYS A 210 20.81 -4.27 0.18
N LYS A 211 21.35 -5.45 -0.15
CA LYS A 211 22.68 -5.59 -0.76
C LYS A 211 22.74 -4.91 -2.12
N ARG A 212 21.74 -5.14 -2.97
CA ARG A 212 21.63 -4.53 -4.30
C ARG A 212 21.48 -3.00 -4.21
N LEU A 213 20.64 -2.51 -3.31
CA LEU A 213 20.46 -1.07 -3.09
C LEU A 213 21.74 -0.39 -2.59
N LYS A 214 22.55 -1.06 -1.76
CA LYS A 214 23.86 -0.54 -1.33
C LYS A 214 24.89 -0.47 -2.47
N ALA A 215 24.73 -1.26 -3.53
CA ALA A 215 25.62 -1.22 -4.68
C ALA A 215 25.41 0.02 -5.56
N ILE A 216 24.24 0.66 -5.50
CA ILE A 216 23.93 1.90 -6.27
C ILE A 216 24.15 3.18 -5.46
N GLY A 217 24.46 3.10 -4.17
CA GLY A 217 24.75 4.27 -3.34
C GLY A 217 24.66 3.99 -1.83
N LYS A 218 25.09 4.96 -1.04
CA LYS A 218 25.02 4.87 0.42
C LYS A 218 23.56 4.90 0.89
N LEU A 219 23.17 3.91 1.68
CA LEU A 219 21.87 3.83 2.35
C LEU A 219 21.99 4.29 3.81
N THR A 220 21.41 5.45 4.13
CA THR A 220 21.36 5.98 5.48
C THR A 220 20.03 5.61 6.14
N PRO A 221 20.04 4.93 7.31
CA PRO A 221 18.80 4.63 8.03
C PRO A 221 18.04 5.90 8.44
N ILE A 222 16.71 5.83 8.38
CA ILE A 222 15.82 6.88 8.89
C ILE A 222 15.15 6.34 10.14
N PRO A 223 15.19 7.06 11.28
CA PRO A 223 14.48 6.65 12.49
C PRO A 223 12.99 6.43 12.24
N SER A 224 12.43 5.40 12.86
CA SER A 224 10.98 5.15 12.83
C SER A 224 10.25 6.14 13.72
N ASP A 225 9.06 6.55 13.32
CA ASP A 225 8.14 7.35 14.13
C ASP A 225 6.85 6.54 14.46
N GLN A 226 6.01 7.11 15.32
CA GLN A 226 4.76 6.46 15.75
C GLN A 226 3.73 6.23 14.63
N TRP A 227 3.90 6.88 13.49
CA TRP A 227 3.02 6.78 12.33
C TRP A 227 3.55 5.84 11.26
N ASP A 228 4.77 5.35 11.43
CA ASP A 228 5.34 4.39 10.51
C ASP A 228 4.63 3.03 10.60
N GLY A 229 4.71 2.30 9.51
CA GLY A 229 4.27 0.91 9.47
C GLY A 229 5.47 -0.02 9.69
N PRO A 230 5.39 -1.27 9.23
CA PRO A 230 6.45 -2.27 9.43
C PRO A 230 7.70 -2.03 8.56
N ALA A 231 7.72 -0.99 7.73
CA ALA A 231 8.83 -0.74 6.82
C ALA A 231 10.03 -0.16 7.58
N ARG A 232 11.19 -0.77 7.46
CA ARG A 232 12.47 -0.15 7.83
C ARG A 232 12.85 0.86 6.75
N ARG A 233 13.02 2.13 7.14
CA ARG A 233 13.22 3.24 6.22
C ARG A 233 14.68 3.59 6.04
N PHE A 234 15.02 3.98 4.82
CA PHE A 234 16.37 4.40 4.43
C PHE A 234 16.27 5.57 3.44
N ARG A 235 17.35 6.33 3.34
CA ARG A 235 17.54 7.32 2.28
C ARG A 235 18.77 6.94 1.47
N LEU A 236 18.59 6.86 0.15
CA LEU A 236 19.71 6.73 -0.78
C LEU A 236 20.43 8.07 -0.88
N GLU A 237 21.75 8.04 -1.00
CA GLU A 237 22.56 9.26 -1.15
C GLU A 237 22.06 10.12 -2.31
N GLY A 238 21.85 11.41 -2.06
CA GLY A 238 21.29 12.35 -3.04
C GLY A 238 19.78 12.27 -3.25
N ALA A 239 19.06 11.33 -2.61
CA ALA A 239 17.62 11.17 -2.83
C ALA A 239 16.79 12.19 -2.05
N VAL A 240 15.78 12.74 -2.73
CA VAL A 240 14.72 13.57 -2.12
C VAL A 240 13.61 12.71 -1.50
N GLY A 241 13.44 11.48 -1.99
CA GLY A 241 12.50 10.50 -1.47
C GLY A 241 13.16 9.50 -0.52
N GLU A 242 12.47 8.38 -0.27
CA GLU A 242 12.88 7.39 0.70
C GLU A 242 12.66 5.97 0.18
N ILE A 243 13.37 5.02 0.78
CA ILE A 243 13.23 3.59 0.53
C ILE A 243 12.70 2.93 1.81
N GLY A 244 11.73 2.03 1.68
CA GLY A 244 11.21 1.19 2.75
C GLY A 244 11.42 -0.29 2.44
N LEU A 245 11.83 -1.08 3.42
CA LEU A 245 11.98 -2.52 3.31
C LEU A 245 10.99 -3.20 4.26
N ILE A 246 10.21 -4.15 3.74
CA ILE A 246 9.18 -4.90 4.48
C ILE A 246 9.40 -6.38 4.24
N GLY A 247 9.91 -7.07 5.24
CA GLY A 247 10.29 -8.49 5.19
C GLY A 247 9.42 -9.36 6.08
N PRO A 248 8.22 -9.77 5.66
CA PRO A 248 7.38 -10.62 6.47
C PRO A 248 7.94 -12.05 6.65
N VAL A 249 8.84 -12.50 5.77
CA VAL A 249 9.43 -13.84 5.79
C VAL A 249 10.85 -13.82 6.35
N SER A 250 11.75 -12.99 5.79
CA SER A 250 13.17 -12.99 6.15
C SER A 250 13.55 -11.99 7.25
N ASP A 251 12.66 -11.05 7.59
CA ASP A 251 12.92 -9.96 8.54
C ASP A 251 11.64 -9.59 9.31
N HIS A 252 11.20 -10.52 10.16
CA HIS A 252 9.91 -10.42 10.87
C HIS A 252 9.78 -9.13 11.70
N PHE A 253 8.59 -8.53 11.63
CA PHE A 253 8.23 -7.31 12.36
C PHE A 253 7.02 -7.51 13.29
N CYS A 254 6.69 -8.76 13.61
CA CYS A 254 5.49 -9.11 14.39
C CYS A 254 5.51 -8.47 15.78
N GLU A 255 6.68 -8.37 16.42
CA GLU A 255 6.82 -7.80 17.75
C GLU A 255 6.46 -6.30 17.82
N ALA A 256 6.64 -5.56 16.73
CA ALA A 256 6.32 -4.14 16.64
C ALA A 256 4.99 -3.87 15.91
N CYS A 257 4.19 -4.91 15.62
CA CYS A 257 2.94 -4.78 14.90
C CYS A 257 1.86 -4.12 15.79
N ASN A 258 1.19 -3.09 15.27
CA ASN A 258 0.14 -2.33 15.95
C ASN A 258 -1.25 -2.49 15.31
N ARG A 259 -1.44 -3.59 14.55
CA ARG A 259 -2.64 -3.91 13.78
C ARG A 259 -3.31 -5.13 14.34
#